data_5f2d5069ee8755e1c7f5a666842a894c
#
_entry.id   5f2d5069ee8755e1c7f5a666842a894c
#
_cell.length_a   1.000
_cell.length_b   1.000
_cell.length_c   1.000
_cell.angle_alpha   90.00
_cell.angle_beta   90.00
_cell.angle_gamma   90.00
#
_symmetry.space_group_name_H-M   'P 1'
#
loop_
_entity.id
_entity.type
_entity.pdbx_description
1 polymer ?
#
loop_
_entity_poly.entity_id
_entity_poly.type
_entity_poly.pdbx_seq_one_letter_code
_entity_poly.pdbx_strand_id
1 'polypeptide(L)'
;MSKKRFADRYFQAAANLLVTRSKLLFALMAVIIVSGLYFAQNIRIDNSLELWFLDGDPALTAYREFKEKYGNDEIILAMVDCTREGIFSPAMLTAVYQASKAIEDDKHNFKKVLSVGLAPYIGLDEDGETLIIEDLMNGPVENSEEAQKIRERFMDDPFKKKVLQNASSTWAIIIAEPVAAKDMDVRRPEIIEAMKSKLVGLNYHLAGMGVMYDELNQLSIRDGAVFNTVAYVVITILVFVLYRSWTFLLMVIGAMFFSGMGFLGAYGLAGHNFNMVTVVLPTLMMILSVSDVAYVYNNFCYNSGKVREDKDKGLKFVFHEVLSPCLFTSLTNTCGFLALTASSLAVLRVFGLFAGFACMAEYVISMIV
;
A
#
# COMPACT_ATOMS: atom_id res chain seq x y z
N MET A 1 41.29 4.08 -29.94
CA MET A 1 40.77 5.28 -30.66
C MET A 1 39.42 5.09 -31.32
N SER A 2 39.06 3.91 -31.85
CA SER A 2 37.76 3.63 -32.53
C SER A 2 36.50 3.75 -31.65
N LYS A 3 36.52 3.23 -30.41
CA LYS A 3 35.35 3.26 -29.53
C LYS A 3 34.93 4.67 -29.05
N LYS A 4 35.88 5.57 -28.81
CA LYS A 4 35.58 6.97 -28.43
C LYS A 4 34.86 7.71 -29.56
N ARG A 5 35.23 7.48 -30.82
CA ARG A 5 34.56 8.08 -31.98
C ARG A 5 33.14 7.56 -32.21
N PHE A 6 32.85 6.32 -31.82
CA PHE A 6 31.52 5.75 -31.96
C PHE A 6 30.54 6.33 -30.92
N ALA A 7 30.93 6.37 -29.64
CA ALA A 7 30.14 6.99 -28.60
C ALA A 7 29.85 8.47 -28.86
N ASP A 8 30.86 9.22 -29.35
CA ASP A 8 30.76 10.62 -29.68
C ASP A 8 29.73 10.87 -30.80
N ARG A 9 29.73 10.04 -31.83
CA ARG A 9 28.72 10.10 -32.92
C ARG A 9 27.32 9.82 -32.43
N TYR A 10 27.16 8.88 -31.47
CA TYR A 10 25.86 8.56 -30.90
C TYR A 10 25.28 9.75 -30.14
N PHE A 11 26.07 10.38 -29.26
CA PHE A 11 25.62 11.55 -28.49
C PHE A 11 25.37 12.76 -29.39
N GLN A 12 26.15 12.96 -30.44
CA GLN A 12 25.88 13.99 -31.47
C GLN A 12 24.56 13.75 -32.17
N ALA A 13 24.26 12.52 -32.56
CA ALA A 13 23.00 12.19 -33.23
C ALA A 13 21.80 12.38 -32.25
N ALA A 14 21.94 11.99 -31.00
CA ALA A 14 20.92 12.19 -29.95
C ALA A 14 20.68 13.69 -29.70
N ALA A 15 21.72 14.49 -29.54
CA ALA A 15 21.62 15.94 -29.37
C ALA A 15 20.94 16.61 -30.57
N ASN A 16 21.29 16.17 -31.79
CA ASN A 16 20.63 16.66 -33.00
C ASN A 16 19.13 16.30 -33.04
N LEU A 17 18.76 15.07 -32.63
CA LEU A 17 17.36 14.64 -32.57
C LEU A 17 16.57 15.49 -31.57
N LEU A 18 17.10 15.67 -30.34
CA LEU A 18 16.48 16.48 -29.30
C LEU A 18 16.18 17.90 -29.75
N VAL A 19 17.12 18.56 -30.39
CA VAL A 19 16.95 19.96 -30.87
C VAL A 19 16.04 20.03 -32.09
N THR A 20 16.22 19.16 -33.09
CA THR A 20 15.47 19.27 -34.35
C THR A 20 14.06 18.72 -34.30
N ARG A 21 13.80 17.76 -33.43
CA ARG A 21 12.51 17.09 -33.29
C ARG A 21 11.85 17.30 -31.90
N SER A 22 12.25 18.35 -31.18
CA SER A 22 11.77 18.64 -29.81
C SER A 22 10.26 18.64 -29.70
N LYS A 23 9.53 19.29 -30.61
CA LYS A 23 8.06 19.33 -30.62
C LYS A 23 7.43 17.93 -30.79
N LEU A 24 8.01 17.10 -31.65
CA LEU A 24 7.53 15.71 -31.85
C LEU A 24 7.78 14.85 -30.60
N LEU A 25 8.96 14.97 -30.00
CA LEU A 25 9.32 14.24 -28.78
C LEU A 25 8.43 14.66 -27.62
N PHE A 26 8.17 15.95 -27.45
CA PHE A 26 7.27 16.46 -26.44
C PHE A 26 5.82 15.98 -26.66
N ALA A 27 5.33 15.98 -27.89
CA ALA A 27 4.01 15.44 -28.23
C ALA A 27 3.91 13.93 -27.95
N LEU A 28 4.94 13.16 -28.30
CA LEU A 28 5.01 11.73 -27.99
C LEU A 28 4.99 11.48 -26.48
N MET A 29 5.76 12.25 -25.71
CA MET A 29 5.78 12.18 -24.26
C MET A 29 4.41 12.52 -23.66
N ALA A 30 3.73 13.56 -24.16
CA ALA A 30 2.38 13.91 -23.74
C ALA A 30 1.38 12.76 -23.98
N VAL A 31 1.48 12.07 -25.14
CA VAL A 31 0.63 10.89 -25.43
C VAL A 31 0.90 9.75 -24.46
N ILE A 32 2.18 9.46 -24.17
CA ILE A 32 2.56 8.43 -23.18
C ILE A 32 1.96 8.74 -21.81
N ILE A 33 1.97 10.01 -21.39
CA ILE A 33 1.42 10.42 -20.11
C ILE A 33 -0.10 10.33 -20.06
N VAL A 34 -0.78 10.79 -21.11
CA VAL A 34 -2.26 10.68 -21.18
C VAL A 34 -2.68 9.21 -21.13
N SER A 35 -2.00 8.33 -21.87
CA SER A 35 -2.23 6.88 -21.78
C SER A 35 -1.90 6.34 -20.38
N GLY A 36 -0.81 6.82 -19.80
CA GLY A 36 -0.38 6.46 -18.45
C GLY A 36 -1.41 6.82 -17.39
N LEU A 37 -2.02 8.00 -17.43
CA LEU A 37 -3.09 8.42 -16.55
C LEU A 37 -4.30 7.47 -16.58
N TYR A 38 -4.62 6.96 -17.78
CA TYR A 38 -5.68 5.97 -17.92
C TYR A 38 -5.37 4.66 -17.17
N PHE A 39 -4.14 4.15 -17.32
CA PHE A 39 -3.72 2.93 -16.63
C PHE A 39 -3.48 3.12 -15.12
N ALA A 40 -3.08 4.32 -14.71
CA ALA A 40 -2.87 4.65 -13.31
C ALA A 40 -4.16 4.54 -12.45
N GLN A 41 -5.33 4.71 -13.06
CA GLN A 41 -6.62 4.56 -12.37
C GLN A 41 -6.88 3.13 -11.86
N ASN A 42 -6.21 2.14 -12.42
CA ASN A 42 -6.38 0.75 -12.05
C ASN A 42 -5.42 0.30 -10.93
N ILE A 43 -4.49 1.17 -10.55
CA ILE A 43 -3.52 0.84 -9.49
C ILE A 43 -4.25 0.81 -8.14
N ARG A 44 -4.09 -0.30 -7.44
CA ARG A 44 -4.59 -0.50 -6.08
C ARG A 44 -3.43 -0.56 -5.10
N ILE A 45 -3.74 -0.49 -3.81
CA ILE A 45 -2.76 -0.76 -2.76
C ILE A 45 -3.09 -2.10 -2.13
N ASP A 46 -2.08 -2.95 -2.07
CA ASP A 46 -2.16 -4.30 -1.52
C ASP A 46 -0.91 -4.55 -0.68
N ASN A 47 -1.11 -4.72 0.63
CA ASN A 47 -0.07 -5.03 1.60
C ASN A 47 -0.20 -6.45 2.15
N SER A 48 -0.89 -7.35 1.43
CA SER A 48 -1.05 -8.74 1.85
C SER A 48 0.29 -9.45 2.05
N LEU A 49 0.31 -10.39 2.98
CA LEU A 49 1.52 -11.16 3.31
C LEU A 49 2.05 -11.95 2.11
N GLU A 50 1.17 -12.40 1.23
CA GLU A 50 1.53 -13.21 0.05
C GLU A 50 2.48 -12.49 -0.90
N LEU A 51 2.41 -11.16 -0.98
CA LEU A 51 3.28 -10.34 -1.84
C LEU A 51 4.76 -10.37 -1.44
N TRP A 52 5.08 -10.77 -0.21
CA TRP A 52 6.46 -10.82 0.27
C TRP A 52 7.20 -12.05 -0.19
N PHE A 53 6.48 -13.12 -0.55
CA PHE A 53 7.05 -14.39 -0.95
C PHE A 53 7.16 -14.50 -2.46
N LEU A 54 8.17 -15.25 -2.92
CA LEU A 54 8.30 -15.58 -4.33
C LEU A 54 7.31 -16.69 -4.72
N ASP A 55 6.85 -16.65 -5.96
CA ASP A 55 6.09 -17.77 -6.50
C ASP A 55 6.95 -19.06 -6.47
N GLY A 56 6.37 -20.12 -5.89
CA GLY A 56 7.08 -21.37 -5.65
C GLY A 56 7.85 -21.46 -4.33
N ASP A 57 7.78 -20.42 -3.47
CA ASP A 57 8.31 -20.54 -2.12
C ASP A 57 7.53 -21.60 -1.34
N PRO A 58 8.22 -22.58 -0.70
CA PRO A 58 7.55 -23.62 0.09
C PRO A 58 6.66 -23.08 1.21
N ALA A 59 7.05 -21.94 1.85
CA ALA A 59 6.26 -21.30 2.89
C ALA A 59 4.95 -20.73 2.33
N LEU A 60 4.99 -20.08 1.14
CA LEU A 60 3.80 -19.57 0.47
C LEU A 60 2.86 -20.72 0.05
N THR A 61 3.42 -21.81 -0.45
CA THR A 61 2.63 -23.00 -0.83
C THR A 61 1.92 -23.60 0.38
N ALA A 62 2.64 -23.80 1.49
CA ALA A 62 2.07 -24.29 2.74
C ALA A 62 1.00 -23.35 3.31
N TYR A 63 1.20 -22.04 3.20
CA TYR A 63 0.24 -21.03 3.62
C TYR A 63 -1.05 -21.07 2.77
N ARG A 64 -0.93 -21.22 1.45
CA ARG A 64 -2.09 -21.36 0.55
C ARG A 64 -2.86 -22.65 0.83
N GLU A 65 -2.17 -23.77 1.04
CA GLU A 65 -2.78 -25.04 1.44
C GLU A 65 -3.50 -24.93 2.80
N PHE A 66 -2.93 -24.20 3.75
CA PHE A 66 -3.58 -23.91 5.01
C PHE A 66 -4.86 -23.12 4.81
N LYS A 67 -4.85 -22.06 4.01
CA LYS A 67 -6.05 -21.26 3.69
C LYS A 67 -7.14 -22.08 2.99
N GLU A 68 -6.77 -22.95 2.07
CA GLU A 68 -7.73 -23.85 1.41
C GLU A 68 -8.38 -24.84 2.39
N LYS A 69 -7.60 -25.39 3.30
CA LYS A 69 -8.05 -26.43 4.21
C LYS A 69 -8.82 -25.90 5.43
N TYR A 70 -8.37 -24.80 5.99
CA TYR A 70 -8.87 -24.28 7.27
C TYR A 70 -9.67 -22.99 7.13
N GLY A 71 -9.72 -22.40 5.94
CA GLY A 71 -10.45 -21.16 5.66
C GLY A 71 -9.56 -19.92 5.72
N ASN A 72 -10.21 -18.75 5.73
CA ASN A 72 -9.52 -17.48 5.71
C ASN A 72 -8.86 -17.18 7.06
N ASP A 73 -7.63 -16.70 7.06
CA ASP A 73 -6.90 -16.22 8.24
C ASP A 73 -7.23 -14.74 8.60
N GLU A 74 -8.03 -14.07 7.80
CA GLU A 74 -8.44 -12.68 8.02
C GLU A 74 -9.53 -12.53 9.09
N ILE A 75 -9.31 -13.15 10.26
CA ILE A 75 -10.20 -13.03 11.39
C ILE A 75 -10.19 -11.60 11.92
N ILE A 76 -11.38 -11.06 12.22
CA ILE A 76 -11.55 -9.76 12.87
C ILE A 76 -11.91 -10.01 14.34
N LEU A 77 -11.15 -9.40 15.23
CA LEU A 77 -11.37 -9.43 16.65
C LEU A 77 -11.90 -8.07 17.11
N ALA A 78 -13.06 -8.04 17.76
CA ALA A 78 -13.50 -6.86 18.50
C ALA A 78 -13.32 -7.12 20.00
N MET A 79 -12.47 -6.31 20.62
CA MET A 79 -12.27 -6.29 22.06
C MET A 79 -13.17 -5.20 22.64
N VAL A 80 -14.21 -5.61 23.38
CA VAL A 80 -15.18 -4.72 24.00
C VAL A 80 -14.75 -4.42 25.43
N ASP A 81 -14.61 -3.13 25.76
CA ASP A 81 -14.22 -2.65 27.08
C ASP A 81 -15.40 -2.80 28.08
N CYS A 82 -15.24 -3.72 29.00
CA CYS A 82 -16.18 -4.02 30.09
C CYS A 82 -15.65 -3.57 31.46
N THR A 83 -14.63 -2.71 31.52
CA THR A 83 -13.91 -2.34 32.77
C THR A 83 -14.84 -1.73 33.81
N ARG A 84 -15.87 -0.98 33.38
CA ARG A 84 -16.77 -0.27 34.29
C ARG A 84 -17.79 -1.17 34.99
N GLU A 85 -18.35 -2.15 34.26
CA GLU A 85 -19.49 -2.96 34.72
C GLU A 85 -19.15 -4.44 34.85
N GLY A 86 -18.03 -4.88 34.27
CA GLY A 86 -17.65 -6.28 34.13
C GLY A 86 -18.38 -6.98 32.98
N ILE A 87 -17.76 -8.02 32.41
CA ILE A 87 -18.33 -8.78 31.29
C ILE A 87 -19.68 -9.40 31.64
N PHE A 88 -19.81 -9.91 32.87
CA PHE A 88 -20.99 -10.66 33.33
C PHE A 88 -22.03 -9.78 34.02
N SER A 89 -22.06 -8.48 33.77
CA SER A 89 -23.22 -7.66 34.11
C SER A 89 -24.36 -7.90 33.09
N PRO A 90 -25.65 -7.89 33.53
CA PRO A 90 -26.78 -8.08 32.61
C PRO A 90 -26.75 -7.14 31.41
N ALA A 91 -26.44 -5.87 31.63
CA ALA A 91 -26.37 -4.87 30.60
C ALA A 91 -25.26 -5.18 29.53
N MET A 92 -24.07 -5.56 30.01
CA MET A 92 -22.94 -5.84 29.12
C MET A 92 -23.11 -7.17 28.37
N LEU A 93 -23.59 -8.22 29.03
CA LEU A 93 -23.94 -9.48 28.36
C LEU A 93 -24.97 -9.27 27.27
N THR A 94 -26.03 -8.51 27.57
CA THR A 94 -27.07 -8.17 26.58
C THR A 94 -26.50 -7.39 25.40
N ALA A 95 -25.65 -6.39 25.67
CA ALA A 95 -25.04 -5.57 24.62
C ALA A 95 -24.10 -6.40 23.73
N VAL A 96 -23.25 -7.25 24.31
CA VAL A 96 -22.34 -8.15 23.58
C VAL A 96 -23.14 -9.19 22.79
N TYR A 97 -24.22 -9.75 23.37
CA TYR A 97 -25.11 -10.68 22.66
C TYR A 97 -25.75 -10.02 21.43
N GLN A 98 -26.37 -8.85 21.60
CA GLN A 98 -27.04 -8.14 20.50
C GLN A 98 -26.06 -7.76 19.39
N ALA A 99 -24.88 -7.24 19.73
CA ALA A 99 -23.84 -6.92 18.77
C ALA A 99 -23.35 -8.18 18.02
N SER A 100 -23.08 -9.27 18.75
CA SER A 100 -22.64 -10.53 18.16
C SER A 100 -23.69 -11.13 17.23
N LYS A 101 -24.96 -11.07 17.63
CA LYS A 101 -26.09 -11.56 16.84
C LYS A 101 -26.27 -10.72 15.56
N ALA A 102 -26.17 -9.41 15.67
CA ALA A 102 -26.25 -8.52 14.52
C ALA A 102 -25.09 -8.75 13.51
N ILE A 103 -23.90 -9.13 13.99
CA ILE A 103 -22.78 -9.52 13.13
C ILE A 103 -23.06 -10.90 12.50
N GLU A 104 -23.54 -11.86 13.29
CA GLU A 104 -23.87 -13.21 12.81
C GLU A 104 -24.95 -13.21 11.73
N ASP A 105 -25.96 -12.35 11.87
CA ASP A 105 -27.08 -12.23 10.93
C ASP A 105 -26.66 -11.61 9.59
N ASP A 106 -25.55 -10.90 9.55
CA ASP A 106 -24.95 -10.36 8.33
C ASP A 106 -24.15 -11.44 7.57
N LYS A 107 -24.86 -12.41 7.01
CA LYS A 107 -24.27 -13.55 6.26
C LYS A 107 -23.58 -13.15 4.97
N HIS A 108 -23.75 -11.91 4.52
CA HIS A 108 -23.04 -11.38 3.35
C HIS A 108 -21.55 -11.13 3.67
N ASN A 109 -21.30 -10.61 4.86
CA ASN A 109 -19.96 -10.19 5.29
C ASN A 109 -19.29 -11.22 6.21
N PHE A 110 -20.06 -11.93 7.06
CA PHE A 110 -19.53 -12.82 8.09
C PHE A 110 -20.04 -14.24 7.96
N LYS A 111 -19.10 -15.19 7.95
CA LYS A 111 -19.37 -16.62 7.88
C LYS A 111 -19.69 -17.21 9.25
N LYS A 112 -18.92 -16.80 10.26
CA LYS A 112 -19.01 -17.32 11.63
C LYS A 112 -18.67 -16.24 12.63
N VAL A 113 -19.37 -16.24 13.74
CA VAL A 113 -19.12 -15.36 14.89
C VAL A 113 -18.99 -16.21 16.15
N LEU A 114 -18.02 -15.89 16.98
CA LEU A 114 -17.82 -16.50 18.28
C LEU A 114 -17.63 -15.40 19.33
N SER A 115 -18.44 -15.44 20.37
CA SER A 115 -18.38 -14.48 21.48
C SER A 115 -18.94 -15.11 22.73
N VAL A 116 -18.85 -14.41 23.87
CA VAL A 116 -19.52 -14.85 25.10
C VAL A 116 -21.03 -15.02 24.88
N GLY A 117 -21.64 -14.14 24.05
CA GLY A 117 -23.08 -14.18 23.76
C GLY A 117 -23.54 -15.31 22.84
N LEU A 118 -22.65 -15.82 21.98
CA LEU A 118 -23.00 -16.87 20.98
C LEU A 118 -22.20 -18.17 21.16
N ALA A 119 -21.49 -18.31 22.27
CA ALA A 119 -20.73 -19.53 22.54
C ALA A 119 -21.66 -20.68 22.91
N PRO A 120 -21.50 -21.90 22.36
CA PRO A 120 -22.24 -23.06 22.78
C PRO A 120 -21.77 -23.48 24.18
N TYR A 121 -22.69 -23.93 25.03
CA TYR A 121 -22.39 -24.63 26.28
C TYR A 121 -22.37 -26.13 25.99
N ILE A 122 -21.31 -26.80 26.42
CA ILE A 122 -21.17 -28.24 26.34
C ILE A 122 -20.94 -28.71 27.77
N GLY A 123 -21.89 -29.40 28.34
CA GLY A 123 -21.86 -29.89 29.70
C GLY A 123 -22.51 -31.26 29.85
N LEU A 124 -22.57 -31.76 31.07
CA LEU A 124 -23.34 -32.94 31.44
C LEU A 124 -24.65 -32.53 32.09
N ASP A 125 -25.70 -33.32 31.85
CA ASP A 125 -26.98 -33.15 32.54
C ASP A 125 -26.84 -33.33 34.04
N GLU A 126 -27.87 -32.96 34.80
CA GLU A 126 -27.92 -33.10 36.25
C GLU A 126 -27.61 -34.53 36.72
N ASP A 127 -27.94 -35.52 35.93
CA ASP A 127 -27.66 -36.94 36.18
C ASP A 127 -26.22 -37.35 35.86
N GLY A 128 -25.41 -36.48 35.20
CA GLY A 128 -24.01 -36.74 34.86
C GLY A 128 -23.77 -37.74 33.71
N GLU A 129 -24.85 -38.22 33.04
CA GLU A 129 -24.78 -39.27 32.04
C GLU A 129 -25.03 -38.78 30.61
N THR A 130 -25.75 -37.64 30.44
CA THR A 130 -26.14 -37.14 29.14
C THR A 130 -25.35 -35.87 28.78
N LEU A 131 -24.73 -35.84 27.57
CA LEU A 131 -24.05 -34.63 27.05
C LEU A 131 -25.13 -33.65 26.59
N ILE A 132 -25.11 -32.45 27.16
CA ILE A 132 -25.95 -31.31 26.75
C ILE A 132 -25.13 -30.38 25.85
N ILE A 133 -25.66 -30.01 24.70
CA ILE A 133 -25.14 -28.98 23.83
C ILE A 133 -26.26 -27.96 23.63
N GLU A 134 -26.09 -26.78 24.23
CA GLU A 134 -27.06 -25.67 24.13
C GLU A 134 -26.31 -24.35 23.95
N ASP A 135 -27.00 -23.30 23.54
CA ASP A 135 -26.40 -21.97 23.50
C ASP A 135 -26.23 -21.45 24.93
N LEU A 136 -25.09 -20.82 25.22
CA LEU A 136 -24.81 -20.24 26.53
C LEU A 136 -25.81 -19.12 26.87
N MET A 137 -26.27 -18.40 25.83
CA MET A 137 -27.29 -17.36 25.92
C MET A 137 -28.33 -17.56 24.81
N ASN A 138 -29.61 -17.55 25.18
CA ASN A 138 -30.73 -17.66 24.24
C ASN A 138 -31.41 -16.30 23.94
N GLY A 139 -30.90 -15.23 24.54
CA GLY A 139 -31.47 -13.87 24.42
C GLY A 139 -30.80 -12.86 25.33
N PRO A 140 -31.36 -11.64 25.40
CA PRO A 140 -30.96 -10.62 26.36
C PRO A 140 -31.12 -11.10 27.81
N VAL A 141 -30.17 -10.74 28.66
CA VAL A 141 -30.15 -11.11 30.08
C VAL A 141 -30.89 -10.05 30.91
N GLU A 142 -31.92 -10.45 31.64
CA GLU A 142 -32.78 -9.50 32.35
C GLU A 142 -32.35 -9.27 33.81
N ASN A 143 -31.71 -10.27 34.43
CA ASN A 143 -31.40 -10.20 35.84
C ASN A 143 -30.01 -10.74 36.21
N SER A 144 -29.56 -10.40 37.42
CA SER A 144 -28.22 -10.78 37.91
C SER A 144 -28.07 -12.30 38.22
N GLU A 145 -29.18 -12.99 38.47
CA GLU A 145 -29.14 -14.43 38.74
C GLU A 145 -28.84 -15.21 37.47
N GLU A 146 -29.48 -14.86 36.38
CA GLU A 146 -29.22 -15.41 35.05
C GLU A 146 -27.76 -15.11 34.58
N ALA A 147 -27.30 -13.87 34.79
CA ALA A 147 -25.92 -13.47 34.48
C ALA A 147 -24.91 -14.32 35.29
N GLN A 148 -25.20 -14.63 36.52
CA GLN A 148 -24.33 -15.47 37.37
C GLN A 148 -24.29 -16.93 36.88
N LYS A 149 -25.42 -17.51 36.44
CA LYS A 149 -25.47 -18.84 35.83
C LYS A 149 -24.66 -18.90 34.53
N ILE A 150 -24.80 -17.88 33.70
CA ILE A 150 -23.99 -17.75 32.45
C ILE A 150 -22.51 -17.70 32.78
N ARG A 151 -22.13 -16.92 33.81
CA ARG A 151 -20.73 -16.82 34.24
C ARG A 151 -20.18 -18.18 34.72
N GLU A 152 -20.91 -18.91 35.50
CA GLU A 152 -20.50 -20.23 36.02
C GLU A 152 -20.27 -21.19 34.86
N ARG A 153 -21.25 -21.35 33.97
CA ARG A 153 -21.14 -22.20 32.77
C ARG A 153 -20.00 -21.79 31.83
N PHE A 154 -19.76 -20.49 31.69
CA PHE A 154 -18.65 -19.97 30.86
C PHE A 154 -17.29 -20.28 31.49
N MET A 155 -17.17 -20.17 32.83
CA MET A 155 -15.91 -20.38 33.53
C MET A 155 -15.51 -21.85 33.62
N ASP A 156 -16.45 -22.77 33.45
CA ASP A 156 -16.20 -24.22 33.42
C ASP A 156 -15.47 -24.65 32.12
N ASP A 157 -15.52 -23.86 31.06
CA ASP A 157 -14.84 -24.16 29.84
C ASP A 157 -13.48 -23.42 29.75
N PRO A 158 -12.35 -24.15 29.90
CA PRO A 158 -11.03 -23.54 29.93
C PRO A 158 -10.65 -22.88 28.60
N PHE A 159 -11.22 -23.34 27.46
CA PHE A 159 -10.94 -22.75 26.13
C PHE A 159 -11.63 -21.40 26.00
N LYS A 160 -12.92 -21.32 26.26
CA LYS A 160 -13.70 -20.07 26.20
C LYS A 160 -13.14 -19.00 27.10
N LYS A 161 -12.81 -19.38 28.33
CA LYS A 161 -12.20 -18.50 29.33
C LYS A 161 -10.89 -17.87 28.86
N LYS A 162 -10.08 -18.59 28.10
CA LYS A 162 -8.79 -18.08 27.57
C LYS A 162 -8.91 -17.27 26.28
N VAL A 163 -9.96 -17.53 25.51
CA VAL A 163 -10.09 -16.98 24.13
C VAL A 163 -11.06 -15.80 24.07
N LEU A 164 -12.17 -15.85 24.84
CA LEU A 164 -13.26 -14.88 24.72
C LEU A 164 -13.23 -13.77 25.78
N GLN A 165 -12.26 -13.79 26.69
CA GLN A 165 -12.02 -12.72 27.66
C GLN A 165 -10.53 -12.58 27.99
N ASN A 166 -10.16 -11.46 28.60
CA ASN A 166 -8.85 -11.29 29.21
C ASN A 166 -8.78 -11.92 30.64
N ALA A 167 -7.57 -12.06 31.19
CA ALA A 167 -7.34 -12.68 32.48
C ALA A 167 -8.08 -11.99 33.65
N SER A 168 -8.33 -10.70 33.56
CA SER A 168 -9.05 -9.90 34.57
C SER A 168 -10.55 -9.80 34.33
N SER A 169 -11.09 -10.44 33.30
CA SER A 169 -12.52 -10.37 32.91
C SER A 169 -13.04 -8.93 32.72
N THR A 170 -12.20 -8.06 32.21
CA THR A 170 -12.52 -6.65 31.90
C THR A 170 -12.73 -6.38 30.43
N TRP A 171 -12.37 -7.33 29.55
CA TRP A 171 -12.53 -7.24 28.10
C TRP A 171 -13.23 -8.47 27.56
N ALA A 172 -14.35 -8.28 26.89
CA ALA A 172 -15.03 -9.33 26.12
C ALA A 172 -14.51 -9.32 24.69
N ILE A 173 -14.32 -10.53 24.12
CA ILE A 173 -13.80 -10.68 22.75
C ILE A 173 -14.90 -11.25 21.86
N ILE A 174 -15.16 -10.58 20.73
CA ILE A 174 -15.99 -11.07 19.65
C ILE A 174 -15.04 -11.42 18.48
N ILE A 175 -15.06 -12.67 18.05
CA ILE A 175 -14.28 -13.19 16.94
C ILE A 175 -15.22 -13.35 15.76
N ALA A 176 -14.97 -12.62 14.67
CA ALA A 176 -15.75 -12.72 13.45
C ALA A 176 -14.86 -13.23 12.30
N GLU A 177 -15.30 -14.30 11.64
CA GLU A 177 -14.68 -14.83 10.43
C GLU A 177 -15.39 -14.23 9.21
N PRO A 178 -14.71 -13.42 8.39
CA PRO A 178 -15.28 -12.88 7.14
C PRO A 178 -15.59 -13.98 6.12
N VAL A 179 -16.55 -13.74 5.24
CA VAL A 179 -16.80 -14.59 4.08
C VAL A 179 -15.62 -14.45 3.12
N ALA A 180 -14.93 -15.58 2.84
CA ALA A 180 -13.80 -15.59 1.92
C ALA A 180 -14.24 -15.16 0.51
N ALA A 181 -13.50 -14.24 -0.09
CA ALA A 181 -13.72 -13.74 -1.44
C ALA A 181 -12.39 -13.62 -2.19
N LYS A 182 -12.42 -13.77 -3.52
CA LYS A 182 -11.21 -13.61 -4.35
C LYS A 182 -10.71 -12.17 -4.40
N ASP A 183 -11.59 -11.21 -4.17
CA ASP A 183 -11.37 -9.76 -4.15
C ASP A 183 -11.38 -9.21 -2.72
N MET A 184 -10.85 -9.98 -1.77
CA MET A 184 -10.88 -9.65 -0.35
C MET A 184 -10.27 -8.26 -0.06
N ASP A 185 -9.22 -7.87 -0.79
CA ASP A 185 -8.57 -6.55 -0.64
C ASP A 185 -9.52 -5.39 -0.92
N VAL A 186 -10.50 -5.58 -1.81
CA VAL A 186 -11.50 -4.56 -2.13
C VAL A 186 -12.64 -4.56 -1.13
N ARG A 187 -13.05 -5.76 -0.64
CA ARG A 187 -14.16 -5.93 0.29
C ARG A 187 -13.80 -5.66 1.74
N ARG A 188 -12.53 -5.77 2.08
CA ARG A 188 -12.05 -5.64 3.48
C ARG A 188 -12.51 -4.34 4.17
N PRO A 189 -12.39 -3.14 3.57
CA PRO A 189 -12.89 -1.90 4.17
C PRO A 189 -14.40 -1.95 4.45
N GLU A 190 -15.19 -2.53 3.53
CA GLU A 190 -16.63 -2.68 3.67
C GLU A 190 -17.00 -3.61 4.85
N ILE A 191 -16.31 -4.75 4.96
CA ILE A 191 -16.51 -5.73 6.03
C ILE A 191 -16.17 -5.12 7.40
N ILE A 192 -15.06 -4.37 7.48
CA ILE A 192 -14.66 -3.68 8.72
C ILE A 192 -15.68 -2.62 9.11
N GLU A 193 -16.17 -1.85 8.16
CA GLU A 193 -17.18 -0.82 8.43
C GLU A 193 -18.53 -1.44 8.80
N ALA A 194 -18.91 -2.56 8.17
CA ALA A 194 -20.08 -3.34 8.58
C ALA A 194 -19.96 -3.80 10.02
N MET A 195 -18.78 -4.30 10.44
CA MET A 195 -18.54 -4.69 11.84
C MET A 195 -18.63 -3.49 12.78
N LYS A 196 -18.01 -2.37 12.48
CA LYS A 196 -18.09 -1.14 13.28
C LYS A 196 -19.52 -0.67 13.47
N SER A 197 -20.34 -0.76 12.43
CA SER A 197 -21.76 -0.35 12.47
C SER A 197 -22.61 -1.19 13.44
N LYS A 198 -22.22 -2.48 13.68
CA LYS A 198 -22.90 -3.37 14.63
C LYS A 198 -22.40 -3.19 16.07
N LEU A 199 -21.26 -2.52 16.26
CA LEU A 199 -20.67 -2.25 17.58
C LEU A 199 -21.00 -0.84 18.11
N VAL A 200 -21.93 -0.13 17.46
CA VAL A 200 -22.34 1.22 17.88
C VAL A 200 -22.88 1.19 19.31
N GLY A 201 -22.40 2.10 20.15
CA GLY A 201 -22.77 2.18 21.58
C GLY A 201 -21.86 1.39 22.51
N LEU A 202 -20.96 0.56 22.00
CA LEU A 202 -19.91 -0.12 22.76
C LEU A 202 -18.60 0.65 22.64
N ASN A 203 -17.79 0.60 23.70
CA ASN A 203 -16.39 1.02 23.65
C ASN A 203 -15.55 -0.19 23.23
N TYR A 204 -14.93 -0.15 22.05
CA TYR A 204 -14.24 -1.30 21.48
C TYR A 204 -12.95 -0.92 20.76
N HIS A 205 -12.08 -1.92 20.61
CA HIS A 205 -10.92 -1.88 19.72
C HIS A 205 -10.99 -3.05 18.76
N LEU A 206 -10.66 -2.78 17.49
CA LEU A 206 -10.56 -3.84 16.48
C LEU A 206 -9.10 -4.31 16.37
N ALA A 207 -8.93 -5.61 16.14
CA ALA A 207 -7.65 -6.25 15.87
C ALA A 207 -7.85 -7.43 14.90
N GLY A 208 -6.75 -8.06 14.51
CA GLY A 208 -6.76 -9.20 13.57
C GLY A 208 -6.07 -8.88 12.26
N MET A 209 -5.76 -9.92 11.48
CA MET A 209 -5.01 -9.77 10.23
C MET A 209 -5.74 -8.91 9.21
N GLY A 210 -7.05 -9.07 9.07
CA GLY A 210 -7.86 -8.26 8.17
C GLY A 210 -7.82 -6.77 8.51
N VAL A 211 -7.93 -6.43 9.80
CA VAL A 211 -7.84 -5.04 10.28
C VAL A 211 -6.44 -4.47 10.03
N MET A 212 -5.40 -5.26 10.29
CA MET A 212 -4.01 -4.85 10.06
C MET A 212 -3.75 -4.55 8.58
N TYR A 213 -4.23 -5.38 7.67
CA TYR A 213 -4.06 -5.13 6.22
C TYR A 213 -4.81 -3.88 5.76
N ASP A 214 -6.01 -3.65 6.27
CA ASP A 214 -6.77 -2.43 5.95
C ASP A 214 -6.06 -1.18 6.45
N GLU A 215 -5.60 -1.18 7.70
CA GLU A 215 -4.84 -0.07 8.28
C GLU A 215 -3.53 0.17 7.50
N LEU A 216 -2.79 -0.87 7.12
CA LEU A 216 -1.57 -0.74 6.31
C LEU A 216 -1.88 -0.15 4.93
N ASN A 217 -2.99 -0.55 4.30
CA ASN A 217 -3.40 0.01 3.01
C ASN A 217 -3.76 1.49 3.15
N GLN A 218 -4.56 1.85 4.15
CA GLN A 218 -4.95 3.24 4.39
C GLN A 218 -3.75 4.12 4.75
N LEU A 219 -2.84 3.64 5.61
CA LEU A 219 -1.59 4.33 5.93
C LEU A 219 -0.70 4.51 4.69
N SER A 220 -0.57 3.47 3.86
CA SER A 220 0.23 3.56 2.62
C SER A 220 -0.33 4.61 1.66
N ILE A 221 -1.66 4.72 1.52
CA ILE A 221 -2.32 5.76 0.71
C ILE A 221 -2.03 7.14 1.29
N ARG A 222 -2.32 7.31 2.57
CA ARG A 222 -2.18 8.60 3.26
C ARG A 222 -0.73 9.08 3.28
N ASP A 223 0.17 8.21 3.72
CA ASP A 223 1.58 8.57 3.87
C ASP A 223 2.23 8.78 2.51
N GLY A 224 1.91 7.93 1.51
CA GLY A 224 2.34 8.13 0.13
C GLY A 224 1.90 9.49 -0.42
N ALA A 225 0.65 9.89 -0.23
CA ALA A 225 0.14 11.19 -0.66
C ALA A 225 0.82 12.35 0.08
N VAL A 226 1.00 12.24 1.41
CA VAL A 226 1.66 13.27 2.21
C VAL A 226 3.13 13.42 1.81
N PHE A 227 3.88 12.32 1.73
CA PHE A 227 5.31 12.37 1.36
C PHE A 227 5.51 12.92 -0.04
N ASN A 228 4.71 12.47 -1.03
CA ASN A 228 4.79 13.02 -2.38
C ASN A 228 4.50 14.53 -2.40
N THR A 229 3.46 14.98 -1.70
CA THR A 229 3.10 16.40 -1.67
C THR A 229 4.17 17.25 -0.97
N VAL A 230 4.65 16.80 0.19
CA VAL A 230 5.71 17.51 0.94
C VAL A 230 6.99 17.55 0.11
N ALA A 231 7.41 16.45 -0.50
CA ALA A 231 8.59 16.42 -1.36
C ALA A 231 8.44 17.40 -2.52
N TYR A 232 7.29 17.44 -3.19
CA TYR A 232 7.01 18.35 -4.29
C TYR A 232 7.13 19.81 -3.87
N VAL A 233 6.53 20.17 -2.73
CA VAL A 233 6.57 21.54 -2.20
C VAL A 233 7.98 21.93 -1.78
N VAL A 234 8.67 21.08 -1.02
CA VAL A 234 10.04 21.35 -0.54
C VAL A 234 11.01 21.53 -1.70
N ILE A 235 10.97 20.63 -2.68
CA ILE A 235 11.83 20.72 -3.87
C ILE A 235 11.53 21.99 -4.66
N THR A 236 10.25 22.31 -4.87
CA THR A 236 9.82 23.52 -5.58
C THR A 236 10.35 24.79 -4.92
N ILE A 237 10.21 24.90 -3.59
CA ILE A 237 10.72 26.03 -2.82
C ILE A 237 12.25 26.11 -2.91
N LEU A 238 12.93 24.97 -2.70
CA LEU A 238 14.40 24.91 -2.72
C LEU A 238 14.97 25.32 -4.08
N VAL A 239 14.40 24.79 -5.15
CA VAL A 239 14.77 25.15 -6.54
C VAL A 239 14.56 26.62 -6.81
N PHE A 240 13.43 27.19 -6.40
CA PHE A 240 13.15 28.61 -6.57
C PHE A 240 14.12 29.51 -5.79
N VAL A 241 14.41 29.17 -4.55
CA VAL A 241 15.34 29.94 -3.69
C VAL A 241 16.76 29.91 -4.24
N LEU A 242 17.23 28.75 -4.69
CA LEU A 242 18.60 28.57 -5.19
C LEU A 242 18.82 29.23 -6.56
N TYR A 243 17.91 29.04 -7.49
CA TYR A 243 18.11 29.48 -8.87
C TYR A 243 17.45 30.81 -9.20
N ARG A 244 16.43 31.24 -8.45
CA ARG A 244 15.66 32.48 -8.66
C ARG A 244 15.22 32.69 -10.11
N SER A 245 14.91 31.60 -10.82
CA SER A 245 14.54 31.56 -12.23
C SER A 245 13.21 30.86 -12.40
N TRP A 246 12.20 31.59 -12.88
CA TRP A 246 10.89 31.03 -13.20
C TRP A 246 10.95 29.97 -14.34
N THR A 247 11.82 30.21 -15.32
CA THR A 247 12.00 29.26 -16.43
C THR A 247 12.51 27.93 -15.91
N PHE A 248 13.55 27.95 -15.07
CA PHE A 248 14.10 26.75 -14.48
C PHE A 248 13.09 26.04 -13.56
N LEU A 249 12.34 26.79 -12.76
CA LEU A 249 11.30 26.25 -11.91
C LEU A 249 10.24 25.51 -12.73
N LEU A 250 9.77 26.08 -13.83
CA LEU A 250 8.79 25.44 -14.72
C LEU A 250 9.33 24.16 -15.36
N MET A 251 10.61 24.15 -15.77
CA MET A 251 11.26 22.94 -16.29
C MET A 251 11.31 21.83 -15.23
N VAL A 252 11.71 22.15 -13.99
CA VAL A 252 11.77 21.18 -12.90
C VAL A 252 10.38 20.64 -12.56
N ILE A 253 9.39 21.52 -12.42
CA ILE A 253 7.99 21.11 -12.14
C ILE A 253 7.47 20.22 -13.27
N GLY A 254 7.73 20.58 -14.52
CA GLY A 254 7.38 19.79 -15.70
C GLY A 254 8.04 18.40 -15.65
N ALA A 255 9.35 18.33 -15.45
CA ALA A 255 10.07 17.06 -15.39
C ALA A 255 9.56 16.16 -14.24
N MET A 256 9.37 16.71 -13.05
CA MET A 256 8.81 15.98 -11.90
C MET A 256 7.42 15.41 -12.23
N PHE A 257 6.55 16.23 -12.82
CA PHE A 257 5.21 15.81 -13.22
C PHE A 257 5.25 14.70 -14.27
N PHE A 258 6.04 14.90 -15.34
CA PHE A 258 6.14 13.96 -16.43
C PHE A 258 6.78 12.64 -16.00
N SER A 259 7.83 12.67 -15.18
CA SER A 259 8.46 11.47 -14.61
C SER A 259 7.51 10.70 -13.71
N GLY A 260 6.84 11.39 -12.77
CA GLY A 260 5.89 10.76 -11.85
C GLY A 260 4.71 10.12 -12.58
N MET A 261 4.07 10.85 -13.50
CA MET A 261 2.93 10.35 -14.27
C MET A 261 3.33 9.24 -15.26
N GLY A 262 4.46 9.38 -15.91
CA GLY A 262 5.00 8.34 -16.80
C GLY A 262 5.27 7.04 -16.05
N PHE A 263 5.84 7.14 -14.84
CA PHE A 263 6.06 5.99 -13.97
C PHE A 263 4.74 5.34 -13.55
N LEU A 264 3.77 6.11 -13.04
CA LEU A 264 2.46 5.60 -12.65
C LEU A 264 1.77 4.87 -13.79
N GLY A 265 1.83 5.43 -14.99
CA GLY A 265 1.28 4.79 -16.18
C GLY A 265 1.92 3.47 -16.53
N ALA A 266 3.25 3.41 -16.52
CA ALA A 266 3.99 2.18 -16.81
C ALA A 266 3.73 1.09 -15.74
N TYR A 267 3.65 1.50 -14.46
CA TYR A 267 3.37 0.61 -13.35
C TYR A 267 1.95 0.02 -13.42
N GLY A 268 0.95 0.89 -13.69
CA GLY A 268 -0.42 0.46 -13.89
C GLY A 268 -0.63 -0.42 -15.13
N LEU A 269 0.07 -0.11 -16.24
CA LEU A 269 0.05 -0.95 -17.45
C LEU A 269 0.62 -2.35 -17.20
N ALA A 270 1.62 -2.47 -16.33
CA ALA A 270 2.18 -3.75 -15.93
C ALA A 270 1.26 -4.56 -14.99
N GLY A 271 0.15 -3.99 -14.53
CA GLY A 271 -0.83 -4.65 -13.69
C GLY A 271 -0.38 -4.89 -12.25
N HIS A 272 0.63 -4.17 -11.78
CA HIS A 272 1.10 -4.29 -10.41
C HIS A 272 0.35 -3.35 -9.47
N ASN A 273 0.12 -3.81 -8.24
CA ASN A 273 -0.42 -3.01 -7.14
C ASN A 273 0.71 -2.38 -6.34
N PHE A 274 0.47 -1.18 -5.79
CA PHE A 274 1.37 -0.59 -4.83
C PHE A 274 1.30 -1.34 -3.49
N ASN A 275 2.40 -1.31 -2.78
CA ASN A 275 2.51 -1.75 -1.41
C ASN A 275 3.35 -0.73 -0.63
N MET A 276 3.52 -0.92 0.68
CA MET A 276 4.25 0.02 1.53
C MET A 276 5.70 0.28 1.10
N VAL A 277 6.30 -0.61 0.30
CA VAL A 277 7.66 -0.43 -0.23
C VAL A 277 7.62 0.33 -1.55
N THR A 278 6.73 -0.04 -2.46
CA THR A 278 6.69 0.51 -3.82
C THR A 278 5.99 1.86 -3.92
N VAL A 279 5.21 2.26 -2.91
CA VAL A 279 4.52 3.56 -2.85
C VAL A 279 5.47 4.76 -2.86
N VAL A 280 6.74 4.56 -2.52
CA VAL A 280 7.78 5.60 -2.55
C VAL A 280 8.37 5.84 -3.95
N LEU A 281 8.14 4.93 -4.91
CA LEU A 281 8.74 5.01 -6.24
C LEU A 281 8.42 6.30 -7.02
N PRO A 282 7.18 6.83 -7.04
CA PRO A 282 6.89 8.09 -7.68
C PRO A 282 7.73 9.26 -7.12
N THR A 283 7.87 9.33 -5.80
CA THR A 283 8.71 10.35 -5.15
C THR A 283 10.17 10.23 -5.56
N LEU A 284 10.67 8.99 -5.63
CA LEU A 284 12.05 8.72 -6.06
C LEU A 284 12.29 9.25 -7.49
N MET A 285 11.36 8.99 -8.41
CA MET A 285 11.45 9.47 -9.78
C MET A 285 11.44 11.00 -9.87
N MET A 286 10.60 11.65 -9.07
CA MET A 286 10.57 13.10 -9.00
C MET A 286 11.91 13.70 -8.53
N ILE A 287 12.55 13.08 -7.53
CA ILE A 287 13.83 13.56 -7.01
C ILE A 287 14.95 13.39 -8.06
N LEU A 288 14.98 12.28 -8.77
CA LEU A 288 15.98 12.02 -9.80
C LEU A 288 15.87 13.01 -10.98
N SER A 289 14.65 13.33 -11.40
CA SER A 289 14.43 14.27 -12.51
C SER A 289 14.95 15.70 -12.22
N VAL A 290 14.92 16.12 -10.95
CA VAL A 290 15.47 17.43 -10.55
C VAL A 290 16.98 17.50 -10.80
N SER A 291 17.69 16.42 -10.49
CA SER A 291 19.15 16.35 -10.65
C SER A 291 19.57 16.52 -12.11
N ASP A 292 18.94 15.78 -13.01
CA ASP A 292 19.26 15.81 -14.44
C ASP A 292 18.88 17.15 -15.09
N VAL A 293 17.67 17.67 -14.78
CA VAL A 293 17.25 18.99 -15.28
C VAL A 293 18.16 20.11 -14.74
N ALA A 294 18.59 20.04 -13.49
CA ALA A 294 19.51 21.03 -12.92
C ALA A 294 20.88 20.99 -13.62
N TYR A 295 21.36 19.80 -13.96
CA TYR A 295 22.62 19.65 -14.67
C TYR A 295 22.54 20.23 -16.11
N VAL A 296 21.44 19.95 -16.83
CA VAL A 296 21.18 20.52 -18.17
C VAL A 296 21.11 22.04 -18.09
N TYR A 297 20.32 22.58 -17.14
CA TYR A 297 20.15 24.03 -17.00
C TYR A 297 21.46 24.75 -16.64
N ASN A 298 22.25 24.23 -15.72
CA ASN A 298 23.55 24.80 -15.35
C ASN A 298 24.51 24.82 -16.55
N ASN A 299 24.55 23.75 -17.34
CA ASN A 299 25.38 23.69 -18.54
C ASN A 299 24.89 24.67 -19.61
N PHE A 300 23.57 24.82 -19.77
CA PHE A 300 22.98 25.83 -20.63
C PHE A 300 23.39 27.25 -20.22
N CYS A 301 23.29 27.58 -18.90
CA CYS A 301 23.69 28.89 -18.40
C CYS A 301 25.17 29.16 -18.62
N TYR A 302 26.03 28.16 -18.39
CA TYR A 302 27.48 28.28 -18.62
C TYR A 302 27.83 28.51 -20.07
N ASN A 303 27.14 27.89 -21.03
CA ASN A 303 27.38 28.03 -22.45
C ASN A 303 26.41 29.02 -23.15
N SER A 304 25.76 29.90 -22.38
CA SER A 304 24.77 30.85 -22.89
C SER A 304 25.30 31.76 -24.02
N GLY A 305 26.59 32.08 -24.03
CA GLY A 305 27.23 32.81 -25.11
C GLY A 305 27.13 32.09 -26.45
N LYS A 306 27.46 30.82 -26.51
CA LYS A 306 27.37 29.99 -27.73
C LYS A 306 25.91 29.87 -28.22
N VAL A 307 24.96 29.79 -27.32
CA VAL A 307 23.53 29.71 -27.68
C VAL A 307 23.02 31.03 -28.22
N ARG A 308 23.56 32.18 -27.76
CA ARG A 308 23.21 33.51 -28.32
C ARG A 308 23.79 33.76 -29.74
N GLU A 309 24.97 33.20 -30.02
CA GLU A 309 25.58 33.30 -31.35
C GLU A 309 24.83 32.49 -32.40
N ASP A 310 24.52 31.23 -32.10
CA ASP A 310 23.74 30.33 -32.93
C ASP A 310 22.93 29.40 -32.07
N LYS A 311 21.62 29.63 -31.97
CA LYS A 311 20.73 28.90 -31.04
C LYS A 311 20.79 27.39 -31.26
N ASP A 312 20.70 26.93 -32.49
CA ASP A 312 20.64 25.51 -32.81
C ASP A 312 21.97 24.80 -32.55
N LYS A 313 23.07 25.41 -32.95
CA LYS A 313 24.41 24.86 -32.69
C LYS A 313 24.75 24.90 -31.21
N GLY A 314 24.42 25.99 -30.51
CA GLY A 314 24.66 26.14 -29.10
C GLY A 314 23.88 25.12 -28.26
N LEU A 315 22.60 24.90 -28.57
CA LEU A 315 21.79 23.88 -27.89
C LEU A 315 22.32 22.46 -28.16
N LYS A 316 22.67 22.15 -29.42
CA LYS A 316 23.28 20.84 -29.73
C LYS A 316 24.59 20.61 -28.98
N PHE A 317 25.40 21.67 -28.82
CA PHE A 317 26.61 21.59 -28.03
C PHE A 317 26.29 21.31 -26.55
N VAL A 318 25.33 22.03 -25.94
CA VAL A 318 24.92 21.82 -24.52
C VAL A 318 24.44 20.38 -24.32
N PHE A 319 23.51 19.90 -25.16
CA PHE A 319 23.03 18.53 -25.06
C PHE A 319 24.13 17.48 -25.23
N HIS A 320 25.04 17.71 -26.19
CA HIS A 320 26.19 16.81 -26.39
C HIS A 320 27.05 16.66 -25.11
N GLU A 321 27.28 17.75 -24.37
CA GLU A 321 28.07 17.78 -23.14
C GLU A 321 27.35 17.08 -21.97
N VAL A 322 26.01 17.17 -21.87
CA VAL A 322 25.26 16.68 -20.72
C VAL A 322 24.76 15.25 -20.90
N LEU A 323 24.49 14.80 -22.11
CA LEU A 323 23.92 13.48 -22.39
C LEU A 323 24.76 12.33 -21.80
N SER A 324 26.09 12.42 -21.93
CA SER A 324 26.98 11.35 -21.45
C SER A 324 27.04 11.27 -19.92
N PRO A 325 27.29 12.35 -19.17
CA PRO A 325 27.29 12.30 -17.72
C PRO A 325 25.93 11.85 -17.13
N CYS A 326 24.82 12.42 -17.60
CA CYS A 326 23.49 12.03 -17.12
C CYS A 326 23.17 10.55 -17.43
N LEU A 327 23.55 10.04 -18.62
CA LEU A 327 23.40 8.63 -18.94
C LEU A 327 24.16 7.73 -17.95
N PHE A 328 25.42 8.07 -17.64
CA PHE A 328 26.19 7.27 -16.70
C PHE A 328 25.64 7.31 -15.28
N THR A 329 25.13 8.45 -14.84
CA THR A 329 24.45 8.57 -13.53
C THR A 329 23.21 7.70 -13.48
N SER A 330 22.34 7.80 -14.51
CA SER A 330 21.12 7.00 -14.57
C SER A 330 21.40 5.52 -14.72
N LEU A 331 22.45 5.14 -15.49
CA LEU A 331 22.88 3.75 -15.61
C LEU A 331 23.39 3.19 -14.27
N THR A 332 24.16 3.98 -13.52
CA THR A 332 24.65 3.57 -12.20
C THR A 332 23.49 3.36 -11.24
N ASN A 333 22.53 4.27 -11.20
CA ASN A 333 21.32 4.13 -10.39
C ASN A 333 20.52 2.89 -10.83
N THR A 334 20.33 2.68 -12.13
CA THR A 334 19.67 1.51 -12.70
C THR A 334 20.33 0.21 -12.22
N CYS A 335 21.65 0.11 -12.33
CA CYS A 335 22.41 -1.08 -11.87
C CYS A 335 22.23 -1.28 -10.36
N GLY A 336 22.25 -0.20 -9.57
CA GLY A 336 22.03 -0.26 -8.13
C GLY A 336 20.64 -0.81 -7.77
N PHE A 337 19.58 -0.31 -8.42
CA PHE A 337 18.23 -0.81 -8.19
C PHE A 337 18.03 -2.22 -8.73
N LEU A 338 18.55 -2.54 -9.91
CA LEU A 338 18.47 -3.89 -10.46
C LEU A 338 19.18 -4.93 -9.59
N ALA A 339 20.19 -4.56 -8.79
CA ALA A 339 20.80 -5.47 -7.84
C ALA A 339 19.79 -6.01 -6.80
N LEU A 340 18.73 -5.25 -6.48
CA LEU A 340 17.66 -5.71 -5.59
C LEU A 340 16.85 -6.88 -6.17
N THR A 341 16.91 -7.11 -7.47
CA THR A 341 16.23 -8.27 -8.10
C THR A 341 16.84 -9.60 -7.67
N ALA A 342 18.03 -9.60 -7.07
CA ALA A 342 18.64 -10.78 -6.46
C ALA A 342 18.09 -11.12 -5.05
N SER A 343 17.22 -10.25 -4.49
CA SER A 343 16.61 -10.46 -3.16
C SER A 343 15.78 -11.74 -3.10
N SER A 344 15.67 -12.35 -1.92
CA SER A 344 14.73 -13.42 -1.62
C SER A 344 13.28 -12.93 -1.42
N LEU A 345 13.08 -11.61 -1.25
CA LEU A 345 11.76 -11.00 -1.07
C LEU A 345 11.19 -10.53 -2.40
N ALA A 346 10.01 -11.01 -2.77
CA ALA A 346 9.35 -10.66 -4.03
C ALA A 346 9.10 -9.16 -4.18
N VAL A 347 8.67 -8.50 -3.10
CA VAL A 347 8.45 -7.04 -3.07
C VAL A 347 9.71 -6.26 -3.46
N LEU A 348 10.88 -6.65 -2.96
CA LEU A 348 12.14 -5.99 -3.30
C LEU A 348 12.58 -6.25 -4.74
N ARG A 349 12.26 -7.42 -5.30
CA ARG A 349 12.52 -7.70 -6.72
C ARG A 349 11.70 -6.79 -7.63
N VAL A 350 10.40 -6.68 -7.34
CA VAL A 350 9.49 -5.80 -8.08
C VAL A 350 9.94 -4.35 -7.96
N PHE A 351 10.24 -3.90 -6.74
CA PHE A 351 10.78 -2.56 -6.49
C PHE A 351 12.04 -2.29 -7.32
N GLY A 352 13.02 -3.17 -7.23
CA GLY A 352 14.30 -3.01 -7.93
C GLY A 352 14.15 -2.98 -9.45
N LEU A 353 13.29 -3.84 -10.00
CA LEU A 353 13.00 -3.88 -11.43
C LEU A 353 12.39 -2.58 -11.92
N PHE A 354 11.30 -2.14 -11.28
CA PHE A 354 10.61 -0.91 -11.69
C PHE A 354 11.42 0.34 -11.43
N ALA A 355 12.13 0.44 -10.30
CA ALA A 355 13.03 1.56 -10.03
C ALA A 355 14.18 1.63 -11.05
N GLY A 356 14.77 0.50 -11.41
CA GLY A 356 15.82 0.44 -12.42
C GLY A 356 15.36 0.91 -13.80
N PHE A 357 14.24 0.40 -14.30
CA PHE A 357 13.68 0.86 -15.57
C PHE A 357 13.25 2.32 -15.52
N ALA A 358 12.69 2.75 -14.41
CA ALA A 358 12.23 4.12 -14.23
C ALA A 358 13.39 5.13 -14.24
N CYS A 359 14.58 4.79 -13.71
CA CYS A 359 15.77 5.63 -13.80
C CYS A 359 16.19 5.88 -15.25
N MET A 360 16.09 4.88 -16.13
CA MET A 360 16.40 5.05 -17.56
C MET A 360 15.32 5.86 -18.28
N ALA A 361 14.04 5.62 -17.95
CA ALA A 361 12.93 6.39 -18.51
C ALA A 361 13.00 7.87 -18.09
N GLU A 362 13.36 8.12 -16.82
CA GLU A 362 13.52 9.45 -16.25
C GLU A 362 14.62 10.24 -17.00
N TYR A 363 15.79 9.63 -17.24
CA TYR A 363 16.85 10.23 -18.04
C TYR A 363 16.32 10.72 -19.40
N VAL A 364 15.52 9.90 -20.09
CA VAL A 364 14.96 10.28 -21.40
C VAL A 364 13.97 11.44 -21.24
N ILE A 365 13.10 11.39 -20.22
CA ILE A 365 12.11 12.45 -19.96
C ILE A 365 12.81 13.77 -19.65
N SER A 366 13.79 13.78 -18.76
CA SER A 366 14.53 14.99 -18.36
C SER A 366 15.30 15.64 -19.51
N MET A 367 15.72 14.85 -20.51
CA MET A 367 16.36 15.40 -21.71
C MET A 367 15.36 16.00 -22.72
N ILE A 368 14.09 15.65 -22.65
CA ILE A 368 13.04 16.15 -23.56
C ILE A 368 12.37 17.41 -23.00
N VAL A 369 12.20 17.49 -21.69
CA VAL A 369 11.61 18.64 -20.98
C VAL A 369 12.55 19.85 -20.99
#